data_60e67bd8dbc353be149678cabfcc0d8e
#
_entry.id   60e67bd8dbc353be149678cabfcc0d8e
#
_cell.length_a   1.000
_cell.length_b   1.000
_cell.length_c   1.000
_cell.angle_alpha   90.00
_cell.angle_beta   90.00
_cell.angle_gamma   90.00
#
_symmetry.space_group_name_H-M   'P 1'
#
loop_
_entity.id
_entity.type
_entity.pdbx_description
1 polymer ?
#
loop_
_entity_poly.entity_id
_entity_poly.type
_entity_poly.pdbx_seq_one_letter_code
_entity_poly.pdbx_strand_id
1 'polypeptide(L)'
;MHELMEFLVANGYLVLFLWVLGEQAGLPIPSAPLLLAAGALIGLRKLDATAVVLLSTVAAVAADILWFRLGQRRGAKVLNLLCKISLEPDSCVRQTQTRISKNGPRSLLFAKFVPGFSTAAPPMAGAGGMSLARFALFDGLGALLWVGSFVLLGLLFSRQLERLADYSARLGVWLLVLVLGALGAFLTRKYRQRRRFVKDLAVARISPDELKKRLEAGDKVTVVDLRHPLDWLADPHTLPGAIRMKPDEIETRHQEIPRDREVILYCT
;
A
#
# COMPACT_ATOMS: atom_id res chain seq x y z
N MET A 1 -3.79 5.72 34.95
CA MET A 1 -4.20 6.61 33.82
C MET A 1 -3.53 7.98 33.88
N HIS A 2 -3.37 8.56 35.05
CA HIS A 2 -2.69 9.86 35.21
C HIS A 2 -1.23 9.82 34.73
N GLU A 3 -0.45 8.83 35.16
CA GLU A 3 0.96 8.64 34.74
C GLU A 3 1.12 8.42 33.24
N LEU A 4 0.19 7.68 32.59
CA LEU A 4 0.20 7.49 31.15
C LEU A 4 -0.08 8.80 30.39
N MET A 5 -0.98 9.61 30.91
CA MET A 5 -1.28 10.93 30.36
C MET A 5 -0.11 11.89 30.53
N GLU A 6 0.55 11.88 31.68
CA GLU A 6 1.77 12.69 31.92
C GLU A 6 2.92 12.24 31.01
N PHE A 7 3.12 10.93 30.85
CA PHE A 7 4.10 10.38 29.93
C PHE A 7 3.80 10.78 28.47
N LEU A 8 2.54 10.69 28.04
CA LEU A 8 2.12 11.09 26.69
C LEU A 8 2.26 12.60 26.45
N VAL A 9 2.04 13.43 27.46
CA VAL A 9 2.26 14.88 27.35
C VAL A 9 3.76 15.20 27.31
N ALA A 10 4.57 14.56 28.16
CA ALA A 10 6.01 14.79 28.23
C ALA A 10 6.75 14.25 26.98
N ASN A 11 6.33 13.11 26.46
CA ASN A 11 6.98 12.43 25.33
C ASN A 11 6.12 12.43 24.05
N GLY A 12 4.99 13.13 24.04
CA GLY A 12 4.00 13.08 22.95
C GLY A 12 4.55 13.36 21.57
N TYR A 13 5.48 14.29 21.48
CA TYR A 13 6.15 14.60 20.21
C TYR A 13 7.02 13.46 19.69
N LEU A 14 7.79 12.79 20.58
CA LEU A 14 8.63 11.66 20.21
C LEU A 14 7.77 10.45 19.84
N VAL A 15 6.73 10.16 20.62
CA VAL A 15 5.79 9.08 20.35
C VAL A 15 5.10 9.31 19.01
N LEU A 16 4.61 10.51 18.75
CA LEU A 16 3.96 10.88 17.50
C LEU A 16 4.91 10.72 16.31
N PHE A 17 6.15 11.22 16.43
CA PHE A 17 7.17 11.10 15.40
C PHE A 17 7.48 9.64 15.07
N LEU A 18 7.79 8.83 16.09
CA LEU A 18 8.13 7.42 15.90
C LEU A 18 6.96 6.58 15.37
N TRP A 19 5.74 6.89 15.81
CA TRP A 19 4.55 6.20 15.36
C TRP A 19 4.24 6.47 13.89
N VAL A 20 4.26 7.76 13.47
CA VAL A 20 4.06 8.14 12.07
C VAL A 20 5.18 7.59 11.19
N LEU A 21 6.43 7.67 11.66
CA LEU A 21 7.58 7.10 10.96
C LEU A 21 7.40 5.59 10.76
N GLY A 22 7.00 4.87 11.80
CA GLY A 22 6.78 3.43 11.78
C GLY A 22 5.67 3.02 10.80
N GLU A 23 4.51 3.69 10.83
CA GLU A 23 3.43 3.44 9.87
C GLU A 23 3.90 3.64 8.43
N GLN A 24 4.53 4.78 8.15
CA GLN A 24 5.00 5.09 6.79
C GLN A 24 6.19 4.19 6.37
N ALA A 25 6.95 3.66 7.35
CA ALA A 25 7.96 2.64 7.08
C ALA A 25 7.37 1.25 6.78
N GLY A 26 6.06 1.04 6.98
CA GLY A 26 5.35 -0.18 6.63
C GLY A 26 4.83 -1.01 7.79
N LEU A 27 4.92 -0.51 9.04
CA LEU A 27 4.28 -1.17 10.18
C LEU A 27 2.74 -1.02 10.06
N PRO A 28 1.97 -2.08 10.37
CA PRO A 28 0.51 -2.05 10.24
C PRO A 28 -0.16 -1.35 11.46
N ILE A 29 0.32 -0.15 11.79
CA ILE A 29 -0.19 0.68 12.89
C ILE A 29 -0.80 1.96 12.31
N PRO A 30 -2.11 2.22 12.48
CA PRO A 30 -2.73 3.41 11.93
C PRO A 30 -2.34 4.66 12.74
N SER A 31 -1.82 5.72 12.08
CA SER A 31 -1.52 7.00 12.76
C SER A 31 -2.70 7.96 12.78
N ALA A 32 -3.71 7.77 11.95
CA ALA A 32 -4.87 8.67 11.90
C ALA A 32 -5.54 8.89 13.27
N PRO A 33 -5.78 7.85 14.11
CA PRO A 33 -6.31 8.05 15.46
C PRO A 33 -5.36 8.87 16.37
N LEU A 34 -4.05 8.65 16.22
CA LEU A 34 -3.06 9.38 17.02
C LEU A 34 -2.97 10.86 16.62
N LEU A 35 -3.04 11.15 15.31
CA LEU A 35 -3.09 12.52 14.79
C LEU A 35 -4.37 13.25 15.21
N LEU A 36 -5.52 12.56 15.23
CA LEU A 36 -6.77 13.10 15.78
C LEU A 36 -6.62 13.43 17.28
N ALA A 37 -6.05 12.51 18.06
CA ALA A 37 -5.80 12.72 19.48
C ALA A 37 -4.82 13.88 19.72
N ALA A 38 -3.77 14.00 18.92
CA ALA A 38 -2.84 15.13 18.97
C ALA A 38 -3.56 16.46 18.67
N GLY A 39 -4.45 16.49 17.67
CA GLY A 39 -5.30 17.62 17.35
C GLY A 39 -6.22 18.02 18.52
N ALA A 40 -6.81 17.06 19.21
CA ALA A 40 -7.60 17.32 20.41
C ALA A 40 -6.75 17.90 21.54
N LEU A 41 -5.54 17.37 21.76
CA LEU A 41 -4.61 17.89 22.77
C LEU A 41 -4.14 19.32 22.45
N ILE A 42 -4.03 19.68 21.17
CA ILE A 42 -3.79 21.07 20.74
C ILE A 42 -4.98 21.97 21.15
N GLY A 43 -6.22 21.51 20.92
CA GLY A 43 -7.42 22.23 21.34
C GLY A 43 -7.50 22.45 22.85
N LEU A 44 -6.93 21.54 23.65
CA LEU A 44 -6.79 21.61 25.10
C LEU A 44 -5.52 22.37 25.55
N ARG A 45 -4.76 22.97 24.64
CA ARG A 45 -3.51 23.72 24.89
C ARG A 45 -2.40 22.86 25.56
N LYS A 46 -2.41 21.56 25.36
CA LYS A 46 -1.40 20.63 25.91
C LYS A 46 -0.25 20.38 24.92
N LEU A 47 -0.46 20.58 23.63
CA LEU A 47 0.54 20.46 22.58
C LEU A 47 0.55 21.68 21.68
N ASP A 48 1.72 21.98 21.09
CA ASP A 48 1.87 23.01 20.07
C ASP A 48 1.50 22.47 18.69
N ALA A 49 0.65 23.21 17.97
CA ALA A 49 0.15 22.81 16.66
C ALA A 49 1.27 22.73 15.62
N THR A 50 2.19 23.70 15.65
CA THR A 50 3.28 23.78 14.67
C THR A 50 4.24 22.63 14.85
N ALA A 51 4.62 22.32 16.09
CA ALA A 51 5.50 21.20 16.40
C ALA A 51 4.88 19.86 15.98
N VAL A 52 3.60 19.61 16.31
CA VAL A 52 2.87 18.40 15.93
C VAL A 52 2.85 18.23 14.41
N VAL A 53 2.44 19.26 13.67
CA VAL A 53 2.31 19.19 12.21
C VAL A 53 3.68 19.01 11.55
N LEU A 54 4.69 19.77 11.96
CA LEU A 54 6.03 19.68 11.37
C LEU A 54 6.69 18.34 11.66
N LEU A 55 6.69 17.87 12.91
CA LEU A 55 7.32 16.59 13.26
C LEU A 55 6.66 15.41 12.55
N SER A 56 5.33 15.38 12.52
CA SER A 56 4.60 14.31 11.84
C SER A 56 4.83 14.34 10.32
N THR A 57 4.88 15.54 9.72
CA THR A 57 5.17 15.67 8.29
C THR A 57 6.59 15.24 7.97
N VAL A 58 7.58 15.65 8.77
CA VAL A 58 8.98 15.25 8.61
C VAL A 58 9.13 13.74 8.77
N ALA A 59 8.48 13.14 9.77
CA ALA A 59 8.49 11.70 9.97
C ALA A 59 7.96 10.94 8.74
N ALA A 60 6.83 11.38 8.20
CA ALA A 60 6.22 10.78 7.02
C ALA A 60 7.13 10.89 5.79
N VAL A 61 7.61 12.09 5.49
CA VAL A 61 8.47 12.34 4.32
C VAL A 61 9.81 11.59 4.44
N ALA A 62 10.38 11.48 5.64
CA ALA A 62 11.63 10.75 5.86
C ALA A 62 11.49 9.25 5.51
N ALA A 63 10.41 8.61 5.94
CA ALA A 63 10.12 7.23 5.59
C ALA A 63 9.88 7.07 4.07
N ASP A 64 9.13 7.99 3.47
CA ASP A 64 8.82 7.94 2.03
C ASP A 64 10.04 8.19 1.15
N ILE A 65 10.96 9.06 1.56
CA ILE A 65 12.25 9.23 0.87
C ILE A 65 13.07 7.94 0.91
N LEU A 66 13.02 7.19 2.00
CA LEU A 66 13.69 5.90 2.09
C LEU A 66 13.12 4.92 1.05
N TRP A 67 11.79 4.78 0.98
CA TRP A 67 11.11 3.94 0.00
C TRP A 67 11.33 4.41 -1.44
N PHE A 68 11.31 5.71 -1.69
CA PHE A 68 11.62 6.31 -2.97
C PHE A 68 13.03 5.92 -3.45
N ARG A 69 14.05 6.06 -2.58
CA ARG A 69 15.43 5.67 -2.90
C ARG A 69 15.61 4.17 -3.12
N LEU A 70 14.89 3.35 -2.34
CA LEU A 70 14.84 1.91 -2.56
C LEU A 70 14.22 1.59 -3.93
N GLY A 71 13.15 2.29 -4.30
CA GLY A 71 12.54 2.19 -5.63
C GLY A 71 13.49 2.56 -6.76
N GLN A 72 14.27 3.65 -6.62
CA GLN A 72 15.29 4.03 -7.59
C GLN A 72 16.38 2.96 -7.78
N ARG A 73 16.79 2.31 -6.68
CA ARG A 73 17.92 1.34 -6.72
C ARG A 73 17.51 -0.07 -7.12
N ARG A 74 16.33 -0.53 -6.70
CA ARG A 74 15.88 -1.92 -6.83
C ARG A 74 14.59 -2.11 -7.64
N GLY A 75 13.98 -1.02 -8.12
CA GLY A 75 12.86 -1.00 -9.06
C GLY A 75 11.76 -2.02 -8.77
N ALA A 76 11.50 -2.89 -9.74
CA ALA A 76 10.44 -3.90 -9.69
C ALA A 76 10.53 -4.88 -8.50
N LYS A 77 11.74 -5.20 -7.99
CA LYS A 77 11.91 -6.13 -6.87
C LYS A 77 11.28 -5.60 -5.57
N VAL A 78 11.40 -4.29 -5.33
CA VAL A 78 10.80 -3.64 -4.13
C VAL A 78 9.29 -3.61 -4.24
N LEU A 79 8.78 -3.31 -5.43
CA LEU A 79 7.34 -3.32 -5.70
C LEU A 79 6.73 -4.70 -5.48
N ASN A 80 7.35 -5.74 -5.99
CA ASN A 80 6.90 -7.12 -5.79
C ASN A 80 6.90 -7.51 -4.30
N LEU A 81 7.90 -7.07 -3.53
CA LEU A 81 7.94 -7.33 -2.09
C LEU A 81 6.78 -6.64 -1.36
N LEU A 82 6.57 -5.34 -1.63
CA LEU A 82 5.49 -4.56 -1.01
C LEU A 82 4.11 -5.13 -1.36
N CYS A 83 3.93 -5.52 -2.61
CA CYS A 83 2.66 -6.08 -3.06
C CYS A 83 2.41 -7.50 -2.52
N LYS A 84 3.46 -8.29 -2.26
CA LYS A 84 3.32 -9.59 -1.55
C LYS A 84 2.83 -9.42 -0.11
N ILE A 85 3.24 -8.35 0.55
CA ILE A 85 2.81 -8.03 1.93
C ILE A 85 1.41 -7.39 1.92
N SER A 86 1.02 -6.73 0.84
CA SER A 86 -0.31 -6.14 0.68
C SER A 86 -1.41 -7.20 0.60
N LEU A 87 -2.58 -6.87 1.14
CA LEU A 87 -3.77 -7.73 1.09
C LEU A 87 -4.35 -7.90 -0.33
N GLU A 88 -3.97 -7.03 -1.28
CA GLU A 88 -4.40 -7.05 -2.68
C GLU A 88 -3.21 -6.75 -3.62
N PRO A 89 -2.37 -7.76 -3.91
CA PRO A 89 -1.14 -7.56 -4.68
C PRO A 89 -1.36 -6.99 -6.08
N ASP A 90 -2.35 -7.51 -6.81
CA ASP A 90 -2.58 -7.19 -8.22
C ASP A 90 -3.18 -5.80 -8.43
N SER A 91 -4.08 -5.38 -7.52
CA SER A 91 -4.69 -4.05 -7.58
C SER A 91 -3.72 -2.95 -7.15
N CYS A 92 -2.78 -3.24 -6.25
CA CYS A 92 -1.81 -2.29 -5.72
C CYS A 92 -0.91 -1.70 -6.82
N VAL A 93 -0.26 -2.54 -7.60
CA VAL A 93 0.67 -2.10 -8.68
C VAL A 93 -0.10 -1.43 -9.82
N ARG A 94 -1.16 -2.07 -10.30
CA ARG A 94 -1.93 -1.60 -11.46
C ARG A 94 -2.58 -0.24 -11.23
N GLN A 95 -3.24 -0.05 -10.09
CA GLN A 95 -3.88 1.23 -9.76
C GLN A 95 -2.85 2.33 -9.57
N THR A 96 -1.74 2.03 -8.88
CA THR A 96 -0.69 3.00 -8.61
C THR A 96 0.00 3.44 -9.90
N GLN A 97 0.35 2.49 -10.76
CA GLN A 97 0.99 2.79 -12.05
C GLN A 97 0.08 3.63 -12.95
N THR A 98 -1.20 3.28 -13.06
CA THR A 98 -2.17 4.03 -13.84
C THR A 98 -2.36 5.45 -13.32
N ARG A 99 -2.37 5.65 -12.00
CA ARG A 99 -2.54 6.99 -11.39
C ARG A 99 -1.29 7.86 -11.58
N ILE A 100 -0.10 7.28 -11.37
CA ILE A 100 1.16 8.03 -11.57
C ILE A 100 1.38 8.35 -13.05
N SER A 101 1.05 7.44 -13.97
CA SER A 101 1.19 7.70 -15.41
C SER A 101 0.22 8.75 -15.95
N LYS A 102 -1.02 8.80 -15.43
CA LYS A 102 -2.03 9.79 -15.86
C LYS A 102 -1.85 11.16 -15.23
N ASN A 103 -1.58 11.22 -13.93
CA ASN A 103 -1.60 12.47 -13.15
C ASN A 103 -0.19 12.96 -12.76
N GLY A 104 0.85 12.19 -13.05
CA GLY A 104 2.23 12.54 -12.74
C GLY A 104 2.47 12.77 -11.23
N PRO A 105 3.35 13.73 -10.87
CA PRO A 105 3.68 14.03 -9.46
C PRO A 105 2.50 14.50 -8.63
N ARG A 106 1.44 15.07 -9.25
CA ARG A 106 0.24 15.55 -8.55
C ARG A 106 -0.53 14.43 -7.84
N SER A 107 -0.38 13.18 -8.30
CA SER A 107 -1.00 12.03 -7.63
C SER A 107 -0.49 11.81 -6.21
N LEU A 108 0.74 12.25 -5.89
CA LEU A 108 1.33 12.14 -4.57
C LEU A 108 0.62 13.01 -3.52
N LEU A 109 0.00 14.13 -3.94
CA LEU A 109 -0.76 14.99 -3.03
C LEU A 109 -1.89 14.24 -2.30
N PHE A 110 -2.49 13.27 -2.98
CA PHE A 110 -3.63 12.50 -2.44
C PHE A 110 -3.26 11.05 -2.11
N ALA A 111 -2.01 10.66 -2.34
CA ALA A 111 -1.56 9.28 -2.14
C ALA A 111 -1.81 8.80 -0.71
N LYS A 112 -1.56 9.63 0.29
CA LYS A 112 -1.70 9.30 1.72
C LYS A 112 -3.14 9.06 2.18
N PHE A 113 -4.13 9.55 1.44
CA PHE A 113 -5.55 9.34 1.74
C PHE A 113 -6.09 8.00 1.22
N VAL A 114 -5.34 7.33 0.34
CA VAL A 114 -5.78 6.08 -0.29
C VAL A 114 -4.97 4.92 0.27
N PRO A 115 -5.59 4.01 1.05
CA PRO A 115 -4.90 2.82 1.57
C PRO A 115 -4.26 1.99 0.46
N GLY A 116 -3.02 1.54 0.68
CA GLY A 116 -2.25 0.78 -0.31
C GLY A 116 -1.56 1.66 -1.36
N PHE A 117 -2.16 2.77 -1.79
CA PHE A 117 -1.50 3.73 -2.66
C PHE A 117 -0.41 4.51 -1.91
N SER A 118 -0.64 4.86 -0.64
CA SER A 118 0.34 5.54 0.23
C SER A 118 1.67 4.78 0.34
N THR A 119 1.64 3.47 0.43
CA THR A 119 2.86 2.64 0.56
C THR A 119 3.52 2.33 -0.77
N ALA A 120 2.75 2.25 -1.86
CA ALA A 120 3.27 1.91 -3.18
C ALA A 120 3.76 3.13 -3.98
N ALA A 121 3.19 4.31 -3.76
CA ALA A 121 3.50 5.51 -4.53
C ALA A 121 4.97 5.97 -4.41
N PRO A 122 5.60 6.02 -3.21
CA PRO A 122 7.00 6.43 -3.09
C PRO A 122 7.97 5.55 -3.87
N PRO A 123 8.01 4.22 -3.72
CA PRO A 123 8.92 3.38 -4.49
C PRO A 123 8.63 3.39 -5.98
N MET A 124 7.35 3.52 -6.40
CA MET A 124 7.01 3.63 -7.83
C MET A 124 7.45 4.96 -8.43
N ALA A 125 7.32 6.06 -7.71
CA ALA A 125 7.84 7.34 -8.15
C ALA A 125 9.37 7.29 -8.34
N GLY A 126 10.07 6.59 -7.43
CA GLY A 126 11.51 6.34 -7.54
C GLY A 126 11.87 5.47 -8.75
N ALA A 127 11.19 4.34 -8.95
CA ALA A 127 11.40 3.44 -10.07
C ALA A 127 11.05 4.09 -11.43
N GLY A 128 10.07 5.01 -11.44
CA GLY A 128 9.65 5.77 -12.61
C GLY A 128 10.60 6.94 -12.99
N GLY A 129 11.76 7.07 -12.34
CA GLY A 129 12.76 8.08 -12.68
C GLY A 129 12.42 9.52 -12.26
N MET A 130 11.46 9.70 -11.34
CA MET A 130 11.15 11.01 -10.80
C MET A 130 12.36 11.61 -10.06
N SER A 131 12.59 12.93 -10.20
CA SER A 131 13.63 13.58 -9.43
C SER A 131 13.25 13.70 -7.95
N LEU A 132 14.23 13.55 -7.06
CA LEU A 132 14.02 13.62 -5.60
C LEU A 132 13.36 14.94 -5.18
N ALA A 133 13.77 16.05 -5.79
CA ALA A 133 13.21 17.37 -5.46
C ALA A 133 11.71 17.46 -5.78
N ARG A 134 11.28 16.95 -6.97
CA ARG A 134 9.85 16.87 -7.32
C ARG A 134 9.10 15.93 -6.39
N PHE A 135 9.67 14.76 -6.10
CA PHE A 135 9.06 13.82 -5.17
C PHE A 135 8.87 14.47 -3.80
N ALA A 136 9.94 15.00 -3.18
CA ALA A 136 9.89 15.60 -1.85
C ALA A 136 8.91 16.78 -1.76
N LEU A 137 8.79 17.59 -2.82
CA LEU A 137 7.83 18.69 -2.88
C LEU A 137 6.38 18.18 -2.86
N PHE A 138 6.03 17.29 -3.79
CA PHE A 138 4.63 16.83 -3.92
C PHE A 138 4.23 15.87 -2.79
N ASP A 139 5.13 14.99 -2.37
CA ASP A 139 4.89 14.10 -1.24
C ASP A 139 4.84 14.86 0.08
N GLY A 140 5.74 15.82 0.28
CA GLY A 140 5.75 16.70 1.44
C GLY A 140 4.46 17.53 1.56
N LEU A 141 3.98 18.12 0.46
CA LEU A 141 2.68 18.79 0.43
C LEU A 141 1.53 17.82 0.71
N GLY A 142 1.58 16.61 0.17
CA GLY A 142 0.60 15.55 0.42
C GLY A 142 0.59 15.12 1.90
N ALA A 143 1.79 14.96 2.48
CA ALA A 143 1.95 14.64 3.90
C ALA A 143 1.41 15.76 4.79
N LEU A 144 1.72 17.02 4.46
CA LEU A 144 1.22 18.18 5.18
C LEU A 144 -0.31 18.28 5.13
N LEU A 145 -0.91 18.07 3.95
CA LEU A 145 -2.36 18.03 3.79
C LEU A 145 -2.99 16.90 4.61
N TRP A 146 -2.39 15.72 4.57
CA TRP A 146 -2.88 14.55 5.29
C TRP A 146 -2.77 14.75 6.81
N VAL A 147 -1.60 15.08 7.34
CA VAL A 147 -1.40 15.37 8.77
C VAL A 147 -2.30 16.52 9.21
N GLY A 148 -2.29 17.62 8.45
CA GLY A 148 -3.07 18.83 8.76
C GLY A 148 -4.57 18.55 8.82
N SER A 149 -5.10 17.71 7.91
CA SER A 149 -6.53 17.36 7.92
C SER A 149 -6.93 16.59 9.17
N PHE A 150 -6.15 15.58 9.60
CA PHE A 150 -6.46 14.82 10.82
C PHE A 150 -6.26 15.66 12.09
N VAL A 151 -5.20 16.46 12.16
CA VAL A 151 -4.95 17.37 13.28
C VAL A 151 -6.06 18.42 13.36
N LEU A 152 -6.48 19.01 12.24
CA LEU A 152 -7.56 19.98 12.19
C LEU A 152 -8.89 19.37 12.64
N LEU A 153 -9.22 18.16 12.15
CA LEU A 153 -10.40 17.44 12.61
C LEU A 153 -10.34 17.18 14.12
N GLY A 154 -9.20 16.72 14.63
CA GLY A 154 -9.01 16.54 16.07
C GLY A 154 -9.19 17.81 16.88
N LEU A 155 -8.66 18.94 16.38
CA LEU A 155 -8.81 20.25 16.98
C LEU A 155 -10.27 20.71 17.01
N LEU A 156 -10.99 20.60 15.88
CA LEU A 156 -12.40 21.00 15.76
C LEU A 156 -13.31 20.19 16.67
N PHE A 157 -13.03 18.91 16.82
CA PHE A 157 -13.81 17.98 17.65
C PHE A 157 -13.21 17.77 19.05
N SER A 158 -12.29 18.60 19.50
CA SER A 158 -11.57 18.43 20.77
C SER A 158 -12.50 18.26 21.97
N ARG A 159 -13.56 19.08 22.07
CA ARG A 159 -14.55 19.01 23.15
C ARG A 159 -15.42 17.75 23.08
N GLN A 160 -15.74 17.28 21.88
CA GLN A 160 -16.49 16.05 21.66
C GLN A 160 -15.65 14.81 21.95
N LEU A 161 -14.36 14.83 21.57
CA LEU A 161 -13.41 13.77 21.85
C LEU A 161 -13.14 13.63 23.35
N GLU A 162 -13.08 14.77 24.10
CA GLU A 162 -12.96 14.73 25.56
C GLU A 162 -14.18 14.06 26.21
N ARG A 163 -15.40 14.43 25.80
CA ARG A 163 -16.63 13.76 26.27
C ARG A 163 -16.65 12.27 25.90
N LEU A 164 -16.23 11.92 24.68
CA LEU A 164 -16.15 10.52 24.23
C LEU A 164 -15.09 9.75 25.01
N ALA A 165 -13.95 10.39 25.37
CA ALA A 165 -12.93 9.77 26.22
C ALA A 165 -13.46 9.47 27.63
N ASP A 166 -14.26 10.36 28.21
CA ASP A 166 -14.92 10.13 29.49
C ASP A 166 -15.97 9.01 29.42
N TYR A 167 -16.77 8.96 28.34
CA TYR A 167 -17.71 7.86 28.09
C TYR A 167 -16.98 6.55 27.78
N SER A 168 -15.88 6.57 27.01
CA SER A 168 -15.11 5.38 26.67
C SER A 168 -14.34 4.82 27.85
N ALA A 169 -13.95 5.65 28.84
CA ALA A 169 -13.38 5.17 30.09
C ALA A 169 -14.40 4.34 30.90
N ARG A 170 -15.68 4.62 30.76
CA ARG A 170 -16.78 3.88 31.39
C ARG A 170 -17.25 2.65 30.58
N LEU A 171 -17.13 2.72 29.26
CA LEU A 171 -17.52 1.65 28.33
C LEU A 171 -16.34 0.87 27.74
N GLY A 172 -15.10 1.23 28.13
CA GLY A 172 -13.86 0.96 27.42
C GLY A 172 -13.61 -0.49 27.01
N VAL A 173 -13.92 -1.45 27.88
CA VAL A 173 -13.68 -2.87 27.56
C VAL A 173 -14.66 -3.36 26.48
N TRP A 174 -15.91 -2.96 26.51
CA TRP A 174 -16.92 -3.40 25.55
C TRP A 174 -16.69 -2.80 24.15
N LEU A 175 -16.28 -1.54 24.07
CA LEU A 175 -15.92 -0.88 22.82
C LEU A 175 -14.67 -1.51 22.20
N LEU A 176 -13.65 -1.83 23.00
CA LEU A 176 -12.45 -2.53 22.56
C LEU A 176 -12.80 -3.91 22.03
N VAL A 177 -13.62 -4.68 22.74
CA VAL A 177 -14.09 -6.02 22.32
C VAL A 177 -14.86 -5.93 21.01
N LEU A 178 -15.74 -4.93 20.85
CA LEU A 178 -16.51 -4.71 19.62
C LEU A 178 -15.60 -4.36 18.43
N VAL A 179 -14.64 -3.46 18.62
CA VAL A 179 -13.67 -3.06 17.58
C VAL A 179 -12.78 -4.24 17.21
N LEU A 180 -12.23 -4.96 18.18
CA LEU A 180 -11.40 -6.14 17.93
C LEU A 180 -12.21 -7.27 17.28
N GLY A 181 -13.45 -7.46 17.69
CA GLY A 181 -14.38 -8.42 17.10
C GLY A 181 -14.71 -8.08 15.66
N ALA A 182 -15.02 -6.81 15.37
CA ALA A 182 -15.29 -6.33 14.01
C ALA A 182 -14.04 -6.46 13.10
N LEU A 183 -12.87 -6.11 13.63
CA LEU A 183 -11.60 -6.27 12.93
C LEU A 183 -11.30 -7.75 12.66
N GLY A 184 -11.47 -8.62 13.65
CA GLY A 184 -11.31 -10.06 13.50
C GLY A 184 -12.27 -10.66 12.47
N ALA A 185 -13.54 -10.27 12.51
CA ALA A 185 -14.55 -10.69 11.52
C ALA A 185 -14.19 -10.19 10.10
N PHE A 186 -13.74 -8.95 9.97
CA PHE A 186 -13.28 -8.38 8.70
C PHE A 186 -12.08 -9.15 8.12
N LEU A 187 -11.05 -9.38 8.94
CA LEU A 187 -9.85 -10.12 8.54
C LEU A 187 -10.18 -11.57 8.16
N THR A 188 -11.04 -12.23 8.95
CA THR A 188 -11.49 -13.60 8.68
C THR A 188 -12.28 -13.69 7.37
N ARG A 189 -13.19 -12.73 7.14
CA ARG A 189 -13.96 -12.65 5.89
C ARG A 189 -13.03 -12.45 4.69
N LYS A 190 -12.06 -11.54 4.80
CA LYS A 190 -11.08 -11.25 3.74
C LYS A 190 -10.17 -12.45 3.47
N TYR A 191 -9.72 -13.14 4.53
CA TYR A 191 -8.94 -14.37 4.41
C TYR A 191 -9.71 -15.51 3.76
N ARG A 192 -10.99 -15.70 4.12
CA ARG A 192 -11.88 -16.70 3.49
C ARG A 192 -12.15 -16.39 2.03
N GLN A 193 -12.36 -15.11 1.68
CA GLN A 193 -12.53 -14.65 0.32
C GLN A 193 -11.30 -14.96 -0.54
N ARG A 194 -10.09 -14.68 -0.02
CA ARG A 194 -8.83 -15.01 -0.68
C ARG A 194 -8.63 -16.51 -0.87
N ARG A 195 -8.96 -17.32 0.15
CA ARG A 195 -8.88 -18.79 0.04
C ARG A 195 -9.88 -19.37 -0.97
N ARG A 196 -11.08 -18.82 -1.07
CA ARG A 196 -12.07 -19.23 -2.08
C ARG A 196 -11.58 -18.87 -3.47
N PHE A 197 -11.14 -17.65 -3.69
CA PHE A 197 -10.59 -17.21 -4.97
C PHE A 197 -9.42 -18.07 -5.44
N VAL A 198 -8.49 -18.43 -4.54
CA VAL A 198 -7.36 -19.34 -4.88
C VAL A 198 -7.82 -20.78 -5.18
N LYS A 199 -8.93 -21.24 -4.57
CA LYS A 199 -9.50 -22.57 -4.85
C LYS A 199 -10.29 -22.60 -6.15
N ASP A 200 -11.01 -21.51 -6.46
CA ASP A 200 -11.79 -21.39 -7.69
C ASP A 200 -10.88 -21.22 -8.93
N LEU A 201 -9.62 -20.80 -8.73
CA LEU A 201 -8.55 -20.87 -9.73
C LEU A 201 -7.95 -22.30 -9.84
N ALA A 202 -8.77 -23.34 -9.78
CA ALA A 202 -8.34 -24.72 -10.06
C ALA A 202 -8.09 -24.92 -11.57
N VAL A 203 -7.26 -24.06 -12.16
CA VAL A 203 -6.69 -24.29 -13.48
C VAL A 203 -5.64 -25.39 -13.35
N ALA A 204 -5.70 -26.40 -14.20
CA ALA A 204 -4.68 -27.43 -14.24
C ALA A 204 -3.30 -26.76 -14.39
N ARG A 205 -2.40 -27.04 -13.45
CA ARG A 205 -1.04 -26.48 -13.47
C ARG A 205 -0.08 -27.50 -14.02
N ILE A 206 0.76 -27.07 -14.93
CA ILE A 206 1.86 -27.88 -15.47
C ILE A 206 3.18 -27.42 -14.83
N SER A 207 4.08 -28.35 -14.53
CA SER A 207 5.41 -28.00 -14.03
C SER A 207 6.31 -27.51 -15.17
N PRO A 208 7.31 -26.66 -14.90
CA PRO A 208 8.27 -26.20 -15.91
C PRO A 208 8.98 -27.37 -16.62
N ASP A 209 9.33 -28.41 -15.88
CA ASP A 209 10.00 -29.61 -16.45
C ASP A 209 9.10 -30.40 -17.39
N GLU A 210 7.80 -30.45 -17.06
CA GLU A 210 6.82 -31.14 -17.92
C GLU A 210 6.55 -30.28 -19.17
N LEU A 211 6.44 -28.95 -19.05
CA LEU A 211 6.33 -28.07 -20.20
C LEU A 211 7.53 -28.21 -21.13
N LYS A 212 8.75 -28.25 -20.57
CA LYS A 212 9.99 -28.46 -21.35
C LYS A 212 9.96 -29.75 -22.12
N LYS A 213 9.59 -30.88 -21.49
CA LYS A 213 9.47 -32.19 -22.15
C LYS A 213 8.46 -32.17 -23.30
N ARG A 214 7.31 -31.52 -23.14
CA ARG A 214 6.30 -31.41 -24.19
C ARG A 214 6.78 -30.54 -25.36
N LEU A 215 7.48 -29.44 -25.08
CA LEU A 215 8.07 -28.63 -26.15
C LEU A 215 9.17 -29.37 -26.92
N GLU A 216 10.02 -30.13 -26.22
CA GLU A 216 11.07 -30.96 -26.83
C GLU A 216 10.48 -32.15 -27.63
N ALA A 217 9.33 -32.69 -27.22
CA ALA A 217 8.59 -33.72 -27.93
C ALA A 217 7.87 -33.23 -29.20
N GLY A 218 7.80 -31.91 -29.40
CA GLY A 218 7.13 -31.30 -30.54
C GLY A 218 5.61 -31.28 -30.45
N ASP A 219 5.07 -31.35 -29.21
CA ASP A 219 3.63 -31.25 -28.98
C ASP A 219 3.10 -29.90 -29.48
N LYS A 220 1.89 -29.91 -30.04
CA LYS A 220 1.21 -28.68 -30.51
C LYS A 220 0.67 -27.88 -29.34
N VAL A 221 1.55 -27.18 -28.64
CA VAL A 221 1.22 -26.33 -27.50
C VAL A 221 1.53 -24.87 -27.83
N THR A 222 0.64 -23.96 -27.46
CA THR A 222 0.89 -22.51 -27.52
C THR A 222 1.18 -21.99 -26.12
N VAL A 223 2.34 -21.40 -25.95
CA VAL A 223 2.73 -20.76 -24.68
C VAL A 223 2.45 -19.28 -24.76
N VAL A 224 1.76 -18.71 -23.76
CA VAL A 224 1.46 -17.28 -23.69
C VAL A 224 2.06 -16.70 -22.41
N ASP A 225 2.88 -15.67 -22.60
CA ASP A 225 3.50 -14.91 -21.50
C ASP A 225 2.59 -13.79 -21.05
N LEU A 226 2.00 -13.97 -19.86
CA LEU A 226 1.12 -12.99 -19.22
C LEU A 226 1.80 -12.27 -18.05
N ARG A 227 3.12 -12.29 -17.97
CA ARG A 227 3.83 -11.58 -16.91
C ARG A 227 3.51 -10.09 -16.94
N HIS A 228 3.40 -9.50 -15.76
CA HIS A 228 3.20 -8.06 -15.63
C HIS A 228 4.35 -7.29 -16.32
N PRO A 229 4.10 -6.09 -16.90
CA PRO A 229 5.15 -5.31 -17.56
C PRO A 229 6.40 -5.07 -16.70
N LEU A 230 6.24 -4.91 -15.38
CA LEU A 230 7.37 -4.73 -14.46
C LEU A 230 8.22 -6.00 -14.29
N ASP A 231 7.58 -7.17 -14.29
CA ASP A 231 8.29 -8.44 -14.18
C ASP A 231 9.06 -8.75 -15.47
N TRP A 232 8.45 -8.40 -16.60
CA TRP A 232 9.11 -8.50 -17.90
C TRP A 232 10.28 -7.51 -18.05
N LEU A 233 10.16 -6.28 -17.53
CA LEU A 233 11.27 -5.33 -17.50
C LEU A 233 12.42 -5.77 -16.59
N ALA A 234 12.12 -6.52 -15.55
CA ALA A 234 13.14 -7.05 -14.64
C ALA A 234 13.91 -8.24 -15.24
N ASP A 235 13.23 -9.03 -16.09
CA ASP A 235 13.82 -10.14 -16.84
C ASP A 235 13.10 -10.28 -18.20
N PRO A 236 13.64 -9.68 -19.28
CA PRO A 236 13.01 -9.66 -20.59
C PRO A 236 13.11 -10.99 -21.36
N HIS A 237 13.67 -12.03 -20.77
CA HIS A 237 13.73 -13.35 -21.41
C HIS A 237 12.35 -14.00 -21.42
N THR A 238 11.92 -14.48 -22.60
CA THR A 238 10.69 -15.23 -22.79
C THR A 238 11.01 -16.69 -23.13
N LEU A 239 10.06 -17.59 -22.86
CA LEU A 239 10.18 -18.97 -23.33
C LEU A 239 10.19 -19.01 -24.87
N PRO A 240 10.97 -19.90 -25.50
CA PRO A 240 11.01 -20.01 -26.95
C PRO A 240 9.62 -20.21 -27.55
N GLY A 241 9.27 -19.36 -28.51
CA GLY A 241 7.96 -19.43 -29.19
C GLY A 241 6.78 -18.90 -28.38
N ALA A 242 6.98 -18.33 -27.20
CA ALA A 242 5.91 -17.78 -26.41
C ALA A 242 5.36 -16.45 -27.01
N ILE A 243 4.03 -16.36 -27.04
CA ILE A 243 3.32 -15.14 -27.45
C ILE A 243 3.28 -14.19 -26.24
N ARG A 244 3.92 -13.04 -26.36
CA ARG A 244 3.84 -12.01 -25.31
C ARG A 244 2.53 -11.23 -25.40
N MET A 245 1.78 -11.22 -24.30
CA MET A 245 0.52 -10.49 -24.19
C MET A 245 0.39 -9.89 -22.79
N LYS A 246 0.06 -8.61 -22.69
CA LYS A 246 -0.21 -8.02 -21.38
C LYS A 246 -1.57 -8.49 -20.89
N PRO A 247 -1.76 -8.66 -19.56
CA PRO A 247 -3.06 -9.06 -19.01
C PRO A 247 -4.22 -8.17 -19.49
N ASP A 248 -3.98 -6.88 -19.70
CA ASP A 248 -4.98 -5.90 -20.16
C ASP A 248 -5.31 -6.04 -21.65
N GLU A 249 -4.44 -6.67 -22.42
CA GLU A 249 -4.60 -6.85 -23.88
C GLU A 249 -5.34 -8.14 -24.21
N ILE A 250 -5.59 -9.03 -23.24
CA ILE A 250 -6.25 -10.33 -23.50
C ILE A 250 -7.62 -10.15 -24.14
N GLU A 251 -8.44 -9.20 -23.66
CA GLU A 251 -9.78 -8.98 -24.19
C GLU A 251 -9.77 -8.51 -25.65
N THR A 252 -8.74 -7.78 -26.06
CA THR A 252 -8.62 -7.23 -27.42
C THR A 252 -7.83 -8.11 -28.37
N ARG A 253 -6.86 -8.89 -27.85
CA ARG A 253 -5.90 -9.66 -28.63
C ARG A 253 -6.04 -11.17 -28.49
N HIS A 254 -7.07 -11.68 -27.77
CA HIS A 254 -7.30 -13.12 -27.61
C HIS A 254 -7.45 -13.87 -28.93
N GLN A 255 -7.77 -13.18 -30.04
CA GLN A 255 -7.88 -13.74 -31.38
C GLN A 255 -6.51 -14.17 -31.95
N GLU A 256 -5.40 -13.65 -31.43
CA GLU A 256 -4.04 -14.05 -31.83
C GLU A 256 -3.64 -15.41 -31.24
N ILE A 257 -4.40 -15.91 -30.27
CA ILE A 257 -4.14 -17.21 -29.63
C ILE A 257 -4.82 -18.31 -30.43
N PRO A 258 -4.07 -19.27 -30.99
CA PRO A 258 -4.64 -20.39 -31.74
C PRO A 258 -5.60 -21.22 -30.86
N ARG A 259 -6.79 -21.53 -31.38
CA ARG A 259 -7.81 -22.33 -30.66
C ARG A 259 -7.79 -23.80 -31.00
N ASP A 260 -6.92 -24.21 -31.90
CA ASP A 260 -6.75 -25.59 -32.41
C ASP A 260 -5.80 -26.45 -31.59
N ARG A 261 -5.23 -25.86 -30.50
CA ARG A 261 -4.21 -26.52 -29.67
C ARG A 261 -4.30 -26.09 -28.21
N GLU A 262 -3.63 -26.84 -27.35
CA GLU A 262 -3.56 -26.56 -25.94
C GLU A 262 -2.82 -25.21 -25.67
N VAL A 263 -3.38 -24.38 -24.81
CA VAL A 263 -2.82 -23.09 -24.47
C VAL A 263 -2.31 -23.14 -23.02
N ILE A 264 -1.03 -22.86 -22.85
CA ILE A 264 -0.39 -22.79 -21.53
C ILE A 264 -0.04 -21.35 -21.23
N LEU A 265 -0.64 -20.82 -20.17
CA LEU A 265 -0.40 -19.48 -19.71
C LEU A 265 0.65 -19.50 -18.60
N TYR A 266 1.66 -18.62 -18.65
CA TYR A 266 2.55 -18.43 -17.52
C TYR A 266 2.59 -16.96 -17.08
N CYS A 267 2.64 -16.79 -15.77
CA CYS A 267 2.81 -15.50 -15.10
C CYS A 267 3.76 -15.69 -13.91
N THR A 268 4.34 -14.61 -13.43
CA THR A 268 5.18 -14.59 -12.22
C THR A 268 4.36 -14.25 -11.00
#